data_1bb871acffcc63fc3354dfe51edeb536
#
_entry.id   1bb871acffcc63fc3354dfe51edeb536
#
_cell.length_a   1.000
_cell.length_b   1.000
_cell.length_c   1.000
_cell.angle_alpha   90.00
_cell.angle_beta   90.00
_cell.angle_gamma   90.00
#
_symmetry.space_group_name_H-M   'P 1'
#
loop_
_entity.id
_entity.type
_entity.pdbx_description
1 polymer ?
#
loop_
_entity_poly.entity_id
_entity_poly.type
_entity_poly.pdbx_seq_one_letter_code
_entity_poly.pdbx_strand_id
1 'polypeptide(L)'
;MKRTLLYLSAVLLVAAAATGCSGASSSSQAAASSAPAVTQSEASSQSTGKVELGRVIRPLPLSVDIANLGDCTVGAAVAPDGIFLDDSGKAQMTLTLYEYDLYDMVDVSVLAPGDVIELNGEDVLLESVERTDSGLVVLNGGLEQGGYDLTTDDETVYYLAGFDDYKSWRALGTVTLPVSEEFTYLDASDLEKDAEVWYVGDFLTPGTQLPDGLTPNNTTVTIQNGEVVELVRSYVP
;
A
#
# COMPACT_ATOMS: atom_id res chain seq x y z
N MET A 1 19.14 -42.75 9.85
CA MET A 1 18.19 -43.30 8.86
C MET A 1 17.62 -42.13 8.09
N LYS A 2 18.08 -41.97 6.84
CA LYS A 2 17.67 -40.83 5.98
C LYS A 2 16.34 -41.22 5.30
N ARG A 3 15.30 -40.38 5.45
CA ARG A 3 14.08 -40.48 4.65
C ARG A 3 14.01 -39.27 3.71
N THR A 4 14.25 -39.55 2.44
CA THR A 4 14.15 -38.63 1.34
C THR A 4 12.65 -38.58 0.92
N LEU A 5 12.00 -37.45 1.01
CA LEU A 5 10.68 -37.22 0.42
C LEU A 5 10.87 -36.50 -0.92
N LEU A 6 10.48 -37.20 -2.00
CA LEU A 6 10.35 -36.61 -3.32
C LEU A 6 8.97 -35.92 -3.42
N TYR A 7 8.94 -34.63 -3.73
CA TYR A 7 7.74 -33.94 -4.18
C TYR A 7 7.73 -33.86 -5.70
N LEU A 8 6.72 -34.50 -6.28
CA LEU A 8 6.42 -34.50 -7.70
C LEU A 8 5.54 -33.25 -7.99
N SER A 9 6.06 -32.29 -8.73
CA SER A 9 5.31 -31.13 -9.18
C SER A 9 4.64 -31.44 -10.51
N ALA A 10 3.32 -31.46 -10.54
CA ALA A 10 2.53 -31.54 -11.75
C ALA A 10 2.28 -30.16 -12.32
N VAL A 11 2.82 -29.88 -13.49
CA VAL A 11 2.55 -28.66 -14.27
C VAL A 11 1.33 -28.92 -15.14
N LEU A 12 0.25 -28.18 -14.93
CA LEU A 12 -0.93 -28.19 -15.78
C LEU A 12 -0.84 -27.04 -16.79
N LEU A 13 -0.63 -27.37 -18.05
CA LEU A 13 -0.69 -26.44 -19.18
C LEU A 13 -2.15 -26.37 -19.66
N VAL A 14 -2.78 -25.20 -19.60
CA VAL A 14 -4.05 -24.92 -20.26
C VAL A 14 -3.80 -24.06 -21.48
N ALA A 15 -4.01 -24.66 -22.66
CA ALA A 15 -4.00 -23.98 -23.95
C ALA A 15 -5.43 -23.49 -24.27
N ALA A 16 -5.62 -22.18 -24.45
CA ALA A 16 -6.85 -21.60 -24.97
C ALA A 16 -6.68 -21.31 -26.45
N ALA A 17 -7.47 -21.99 -27.28
CA ALA A 17 -7.55 -21.77 -28.71
C ALA A 17 -8.52 -20.62 -29.03
N ALA A 18 -8.05 -19.65 -29.80
CA ALA A 18 -8.86 -18.60 -30.41
C ALA A 18 -9.40 -19.08 -31.74
N THR A 19 -10.71 -19.07 -31.91
CA THR A 19 -11.37 -19.20 -33.24
C THR A 19 -12.02 -17.88 -33.59
N GLY A 20 -11.50 -17.27 -34.66
CA GLY A 20 -12.13 -16.13 -35.31
C GLY A 20 -13.22 -16.59 -36.29
N CYS A 21 -14.21 -15.73 -36.50
CA CYS A 21 -15.07 -15.77 -37.69
C CYS A 21 -15.34 -14.35 -38.16
N SER A 22 -14.82 -14.11 -39.34
CA SER A 22 -15.14 -12.97 -40.20
C SER A 22 -16.45 -13.26 -40.98
N GLY A 23 -17.25 -12.23 -41.21
CA GLY A 23 -18.39 -12.30 -42.10
C GLY A 23 -18.81 -10.94 -42.57
N ALA A 24 -18.61 -10.68 -43.84
CA ALA A 24 -18.79 -9.43 -44.55
C ALA A 24 -20.15 -9.29 -45.20
N SER A 25 -20.52 -8.00 -45.44
CA SER A 25 -21.21 -7.43 -46.61
C SER A 25 -22.70 -7.71 -46.86
N SER A 26 -23.49 -6.72 -47.01
CA SER A 26 -23.89 -5.99 -48.23
C SER A 26 -25.29 -5.35 -48.10
N SER A 27 -25.34 -4.10 -48.30
CA SER A 27 -25.98 -3.29 -49.33
C SER A 27 -27.50 -3.44 -49.57
N SER A 28 -28.08 -2.25 -49.61
CA SER A 28 -28.96 -1.61 -50.59
C SER A 28 -30.39 -1.33 -50.17
N GLN A 29 -30.65 -0.01 -50.24
CA GLN A 29 -31.65 0.73 -51.01
C GLN A 29 -33.13 0.64 -50.56
N ALA A 30 -33.59 1.76 -50.21
CA ALA A 30 -34.38 2.79 -50.86
C ALA A 30 -35.88 2.84 -50.56
N ALA A 31 -36.30 4.04 -50.30
CA ALA A 31 -37.46 4.75 -50.74
C ALA A 31 -38.65 4.95 -49.79
N ALA A 32 -38.81 6.19 -49.49
CA ALA A 32 -39.96 7.04 -49.66
C ALA A 32 -41.04 7.15 -48.57
N SER A 33 -41.12 8.41 -48.11
CA SER A 33 -42.29 9.24 -47.98
C SER A 33 -43.38 8.91 -46.94
N SER A 34 -43.39 9.72 -45.91
CA SER A 34 -44.48 10.72 -45.64
C SER A 34 -44.33 11.27 -44.20
N ALA A 35 -44.19 12.58 -44.08
CA ALA A 35 -44.54 13.33 -42.90
C ALA A 35 -46.09 13.52 -42.92
N PRO A 36 -46.77 13.84 -41.81
CA PRO A 36 -46.45 14.84 -40.82
C PRO A 36 -46.88 14.45 -39.38
N ALA A 37 -46.31 15.08 -38.38
CA ALA A 37 -47.01 15.72 -37.26
C ALA A 37 -46.02 16.29 -36.26
N VAL A 38 -45.99 17.59 -36.18
CA VAL A 38 -45.38 18.38 -35.14
C VAL A 38 -46.03 18.03 -33.80
N THR A 39 -45.26 17.44 -32.87
CA THR A 39 -45.59 17.53 -31.48
C THR A 39 -44.34 18.07 -30.79
N GLN A 40 -44.46 19.32 -30.38
CA GLN A 40 -43.50 19.95 -29.47
C GLN A 40 -43.46 19.11 -28.20
N SER A 41 -42.37 18.40 -28.00
CA SER A 41 -41.99 17.84 -26.70
C SER A 41 -40.93 18.76 -26.12
N GLU A 42 -41.29 19.36 -25.01
CA GLU A 42 -40.48 20.28 -24.24
C GLU A 42 -39.09 19.69 -24.04
N ALA A 43 -38.10 20.45 -24.49
CA ALA A 43 -36.71 20.22 -24.17
C ALA A 43 -36.57 20.33 -22.64
N SER A 44 -36.54 19.21 -21.96
CA SER A 44 -35.91 19.11 -20.65
C SER A 44 -34.48 19.55 -20.82
N SER A 45 -34.21 20.79 -20.45
CA SER A 45 -32.88 21.27 -20.23
C SER A 45 -32.26 20.40 -19.13
N GLN A 46 -31.52 19.38 -19.55
CA GLN A 46 -30.55 18.78 -18.67
C GLN A 46 -29.55 19.88 -18.32
N SER A 47 -29.76 20.48 -17.16
CA SER A 47 -28.75 21.23 -16.46
C SER A 47 -27.52 20.30 -16.38
N THR A 48 -26.53 20.55 -17.23
CA THR A 48 -25.18 20.10 -16.98
C THR A 48 -24.72 20.85 -15.74
N GLY A 49 -25.12 20.37 -14.58
CA GLY A 49 -24.62 20.85 -13.31
C GLY A 49 -23.11 20.70 -13.36
N LYS A 50 -22.42 21.85 -13.40
CA LYS A 50 -21.02 21.92 -13.08
C LYS A 50 -20.90 21.25 -11.70
N VAL A 51 -20.35 20.03 -11.65
CA VAL A 51 -20.01 19.38 -10.39
C VAL A 51 -18.98 20.33 -9.79
N GLU A 52 -19.37 21.14 -8.82
CA GLU A 52 -18.39 21.84 -8.00
C GLU A 52 -17.68 20.73 -7.25
N LEU A 53 -16.42 20.50 -7.62
CA LEU A 53 -15.53 19.64 -6.85
C LEU A 53 -15.54 20.20 -5.43
N GLY A 54 -15.79 19.32 -4.46
CA GLY A 54 -15.70 19.63 -3.06
C GLY A 54 -14.26 19.98 -2.64
N ARG A 55 -14.02 19.97 -1.37
CA ARG A 55 -12.67 20.21 -0.83
C ARG A 55 -11.71 19.11 -1.29
N VAL A 56 -10.43 19.44 -1.32
CA VAL A 56 -9.36 18.48 -1.53
C VAL A 56 -8.59 18.34 -0.22
N ILE A 57 -8.65 17.15 0.37
CA ILE A 57 -7.96 16.82 1.61
C ILE A 57 -6.68 16.07 1.27
N ARG A 58 -5.59 16.51 1.85
CA ARG A 58 -4.25 15.90 1.70
C ARG A 58 -3.79 15.33 3.03
N PRO A 59 -3.01 14.25 3.02
CA PRO A 59 -2.35 13.78 4.23
C PRO A 59 -1.39 14.84 4.77
N LEU A 60 -1.09 14.75 6.04
CA LEU A 60 0.00 15.50 6.65
C LEU A 60 1.32 15.15 5.95
N PRO A 61 2.30 16.05 5.92
CA PRO A 61 3.59 15.77 5.32
C PRO A 61 4.21 14.49 5.92
N LEU A 62 4.73 13.62 5.05
CA LEU A 62 5.49 12.43 5.48
C LEU A 62 6.71 12.88 6.29
N SER A 63 7.10 12.07 7.28
CA SER A 63 8.25 12.38 8.14
C SER A 63 9.58 12.08 7.45
N VAL A 64 9.56 11.17 6.47
CA VAL A 64 10.75 10.69 5.75
C VAL A 64 10.75 11.18 4.30
N ASP A 65 11.80 11.92 3.94
CA ASP A 65 12.14 12.24 2.56
C ASP A 65 13.21 11.28 2.05
N ILE A 66 12.82 10.33 1.21
CA ILE A 66 13.74 9.31 0.69
C ILE A 66 14.86 9.88 -0.19
N ALA A 67 14.65 11.06 -0.78
CA ALA A 67 15.66 11.74 -1.60
C ALA A 67 16.73 12.44 -0.75
N ASN A 68 16.38 12.79 0.53
CA ASN A 68 17.26 13.43 1.49
C ASN A 68 17.11 12.73 2.84
N LEU A 69 17.42 11.44 2.87
CA LEU A 69 17.21 10.58 4.02
C LEU A 69 18.09 11.03 5.19
N GLY A 70 17.44 11.55 6.22
CA GLY A 70 18.06 11.93 7.50
C GLY A 70 17.94 10.82 8.54
N ASP A 71 18.29 11.15 9.77
CA ASP A 71 18.09 10.25 10.90
C ASP A 71 16.60 10.00 11.13
N CYS A 72 16.20 8.73 11.14
CA CYS A 72 14.79 8.36 11.30
C CYS A 72 14.64 6.91 11.82
N THR A 73 13.46 6.63 12.37
CA THR A 73 12.98 5.26 12.61
C THR A 73 11.65 5.10 11.87
N VAL A 74 11.57 4.11 10.98
CA VAL A 74 10.47 4.00 10.02
C VAL A 74 10.14 2.53 9.73
N GLY A 75 8.92 2.23 9.27
CA GLY A 75 8.52 0.91 8.82
C GLY A 75 9.36 0.44 7.64
N ALA A 76 9.73 -0.85 7.63
CA ALA A 76 10.60 -1.39 6.59
C ALA A 76 10.17 -2.79 6.16
N ALA A 77 10.48 -3.13 4.89
CA ALA A 77 10.49 -4.49 4.41
C ALA A 77 11.90 -4.83 3.93
N VAL A 78 12.41 -5.99 4.35
CA VAL A 78 13.76 -6.46 4.02
C VAL A 78 13.67 -7.92 3.58
N ALA A 79 14.34 -8.25 2.46
CA ALA A 79 14.46 -9.63 2.01
C ALA A 79 15.47 -10.41 2.87
N PRO A 80 15.39 -11.75 2.93
CA PRO A 80 16.34 -12.57 3.70
C PRO A 80 17.81 -12.35 3.33
N ASP A 81 18.08 -12.07 2.06
CA ASP A 81 19.40 -11.74 1.52
C ASP A 81 19.69 -10.23 1.43
N GLY A 82 18.88 -9.43 2.15
CA GLY A 82 18.96 -7.97 2.11
C GLY A 82 20.25 -7.39 2.69
N ILE A 83 20.99 -8.12 3.53
CA ILE A 83 22.33 -7.74 4.01
C ILE A 83 23.40 -8.45 3.18
N PHE A 84 24.34 -7.68 2.63
CA PHE A 84 25.42 -8.20 1.79
C PHE A 84 26.68 -7.34 1.88
N LEU A 85 27.81 -7.86 1.38
CA LEU A 85 29.03 -7.08 1.23
C LEU A 85 29.09 -6.45 -0.17
N ASP A 86 29.43 -5.18 -0.23
CA ASP A 86 29.75 -4.51 -1.51
C ASP A 86 31.14 -4.91 -2.03
N ASP A 87 31.52 -4.42 -3.21
CA ASP A 87 32.83 -4.70 -3.82
C ASP A 87 34.03 -4.23 -2.98
N SER A 88 33.81 -3.32 -2.04
CA SER A 88 34.84 -2.82 -1.11
C SER A 88 34.93 -3.66 0.17
N GLY A 89 34.01 -4.61 0.35
CA GLY A 89 33.89 -5.44 1.55
C GLY A 89 33.16 -4.77 2.70
N LYS A 90 32.38 -3.71 2.45
CA LYS A 90 31.53 -3.08 3.44
C LYS A 90 30.13 -3.67 3.43
N ALA A 91 29.56 -3.84 4.62
CA ALA A 91 28.18 -4.29 4.76
C ALA A 91 27.20 -3.24 4.24
N GLN A 92 26.25 -3.69 3.43
CA GLN A 92 25.16 -2.92 2.88
C GLN A 92 23.83 -3.60 3.20
N MET A 93 22.76 -2.83 3.28
CA MET A 93 21.38 -3.35 3.39
C MET A 93 20.51 -2.73 2.34
N THR A 94 19.80 -3.57 1.57
CA THR A 94 18.72 -3.14 0.66
C THR A 94 17.38 -3.35 1.36
N LEU A 95 16.60 -2.27 1.44
CA LEU A 95 15.30 -2.29 2.12
C LEU A 95 14.32 -1.33 1.43
N THR A 96 13.05 -1.63 1.55
CA THR A 96 11.97 -0.70 1.16
C THR A 96 11.44 -0.03 2.42
N LEU A 97 11.37 1.30 2.40
CA LEU A 97 10.86 2.12 3.51
C LEU A 97 9.37 2.38 3.32
N TYR A 98 8.63 2.45 4.42
CA TYR A 98 7.20 2.66 4.45
C TYR A 98 6.80 3.65 5.53
N GLU A 99 5.83 4.50 5.21
CA GLU A 99 5.03 5.26 6.16
C GLU A 99 3.55 5.05 5.85
N TYR A 100 2.67 5.47 6.73
CA TYR A 100 1.24 5.55 6.47
C TYR A 100 0.79 7.01 6.49
N ASP A 101 -0.15 7.32 5.61
CA ASP A 101 -0.70 8.67 5.52
C ASP A 101 -1.48 9.02 6.80
N LEU A 102 -1.20 10.19 7.35
CA LEU A 102 -1.91 10.77 8.50
C LEU A 102 -2.77 11.93 8.05
N TYR A 103 -3.96 12.06 8.59
CA TYR A 103 -4.92 13.11 8.26
C TYR A 103 -5.30 13.88 9.52
N ASP A 104 -5.39 15.20 9.42
CA ASP A 104 -5.85 16.04 10.51
C ASP A 104 -7.30 15.72 10.88
N MET A 105 -7.59 15.62 12.18
CA MET A 105 -8.93 15.31 12.67
C MET A 105 -9.97 16.34 12.20
N VAL A 106 -9.60 17.63 12.13
CA VAL A 106 -10.54 18.69 11.72
C VAL A 106 -10.94 18.48 10.25
N ASP A 107 -9.96 18.16 9.39
CA ASP A 107 -10.22 17.89 7.97
C ASP A 107 -11.10 16.65 7.79
N VAL A 108 -10.80 15.56 8.51
CA VAL A 108 -11.60 14.33 8.47
C VAL A 108 -13.01 14.54 9.02
N SER A 109 -13.17 15.36 10.06
CA SER A 109 -14.48 15.62 10.71
C SER A 109 -15.48 16.27 9.75
N VAL A 110 -15.01 17.00 8.76
CA VAL A 110 -15.84 17.78 7.81
C VAL A 110 -15.93 17.15 6.42
N LEU A 111 -15.35 15.95 6.19
CA LEU A 111 -15.49 15.21 4.94
C LEU A 111 -16.96 14.99 4.58
N ALA A 112 -17.27 15.15 3.30
CA ALA A 112 -18.62 14.96 2.75
C ALA A 112 -18.57 14.36 1.34
N PRO A 113 -19.66 13.76 0.86
CA PRO A 113 -19.76 13.34 -0.52
C PRO A 113 -19.48 14.51 -1.48
N GLY A 114 -18.69 14.29 -2.51
CA GLY A 114 -18.19 15.28 -3.46
C GLY A 114 -16.82 15.84 -3.13
N ASP A 115 -16.29 15.64 -1.91
CA ASP A 115 -14.91 15.96 -1.57
C ASP A 115 -13.95 14.98 -2.25
N VAL A 116 -12.69 15.36 -2.38
CA VAL A 116 -11.58 14.50 -2.82
C VAL A 116 -10.61 14.34 -1.67
N ILE A 117 -10.17 13.12 -1.41
CA ILE A 117 -9.12 12.84 -0.44
C ILE A 117 -7.97 12.08 -1.13
N GLU A 118 -6.73 12.44 -0.83
CA GLU A 118 -5.58 11.63 -1.27
C GLU A 118 -5.38 10.48 -0.30
N LEU A 119 -5.42 9.23 -0.78
CA LEU A 119 -5.20 8.01 -0.02
C LEU A 119 -4.06 7.23 -0.68
N ASN A 120 -2.99 6.95 0.05
CA ASN A 120 -1.79 6.26 -0.47
C ASN A 120 -1.22 6.89 -1.76
N GLY A 121 -1.34 8.21 -1.90
CA GLY A 121 -0.85 8.96 -3.06
C GLY A 121 -1.82 9.03 -4.24
N GLU A 122 -3.04 8.54 -4.12
CA GLU A 122 -4.07 8.58 -5.16
C GLU A 122 -5.24 9.49 -4.73
N ASP A 123 -5.73 10.33 -5.64
CA ASP A 123 -6.89 11.18 -5.42
C ASP A 123 -8.17 10.35 -5.54
N VAL A 124 -8.94 10.26 -4.47
CA VAL A 124 -10.20 9.51 -4.38
C VAL A 124 -11.37 10.47 -4.22
N LEU A 125 -12.31 10.44 -5.17
CA LEU A 125 -13.58 11.16 -5.05
C LEU A 125 -14.49 10.42 -4.06
N LEU A 126 -15.02 11.14 -3.08
CA LEU A 126 -15.93 10.59 -2.09
C LEU A 126 -17.38 10.58 -2.62
N GLU A 127 -17.92 9.39 -2.81
CA GLU A 127 -19.34 9.18 -3.16
C GLU A 127 -20.20 9.06 -1.90
N SER A 128 -19.64 8.50 -0.82
CA SER A 128 -20.26 8.39 0.49
C SER A 128 -19.25 8.56 1.61
N VAL A 129 -19.73 9.12 2.72
CA VAL A 129 -18.97 9.28 3.98
C VAL A 129 -19.89 8.94 5.12
N GLU A 130 -19.57 7.91 5.87
CA GLU A 130 -20.31 7.48 7.06
C GLU A 130 -19.38 7.55 8.28
N ARG A 131 -19.94 7.85 9.43
CA ARG A 131 -19.22 7.92 10.71
C ARG A 131 -19.90 7.00 11.71
N THR A 132 -19.12 6.14 12.33
CA THR A 132 -19.62 5.23 13.35
C THR A 132 -19.47 5.84 14.75
N ASP A 133 -20.20 5.31 15.72
CA ASP A 133 -20.08 5.71 17.13
C ASP A 133 -18.69 5.35 17.72
N SER A 134 -17.96 4.43 17.08
CA SER A 134 -16.59 4.06 17.48
C SER A 134 -15.52 5.02 16.93
N GLY A 135 -15.90 6.03 16.16
CA GLY A 135 -14.97 6.99 15.57
C GLY A 135 -14.40 6.55 14.20
N LEU A 136 -14.80 5.37 13.69
CA LEU A 136 -14.42 4.95 12.34
C LEU A 136 -15.12 5.83 11.30
N VAL A 137 -14.40 6.26 10.27
CA VAL A 137 -14.94 6.99 9.13
C VAL A 137 -14.86 6.11 7.89
N VAL A 138 -16.03 5.70 7.40
CA VAL A 138 -16.20 4.79 6.27
C VAL A 138 -16.37 5.61 5.00
N LEU A 139 -15.51 5.42 4.02
CA LEU A 139 -15.48 6.13 2.74
C LEU A 139 -15.85 5.16 1.61
N ASN A 140 -16.79 5.57 0.75
CA ASN A 140 -17.21 4.80 -0.42
C ASN A 140 -17.62 3.34 -0.10
N GLY A 141 -18.29 3.13 1.04
CA GLY A 141 -18.76 1.82 1.48
C GLY A 141 -17.76 1.00 2.31
N GLY A 142 -16.56 1.54 2.57
CA GLY A 142 -15.56 0.89 3.42
C GLY A 142 -14.79 -0.24 2.75
N LEU A 143 -13.79 -0.78 3.46
CA LEU A 143 -12.87 -1.80 2.97
C LEU A 143 -13.58 -3.03 2.42
N GLU A 144 -14.63 -3.50 3.08
CA GLU A 144 -15.35 -4.72 2.68
C GLU A 144 -16.08 -4.57 1.32
N GLN A 145 -16.39 -3.33 0.90
CA GLN A 145 -17.07 -3.04 -0.35
C GLN A 145 -16.13 -2.42 -1.40
N GLY A 146 -14.82 -2.44 -1.14
CA GLY A 146 -13.81 -1.88 -2.03
C GLY A 146 -13.61 -0.36 -1.90
N GLY A 147 -14.17 0.24 -0.85
CA GLY A 147 -13.90 1.60 -0.41
C GLY A 147 -12.75 1.63 0.62
N TYR A 148 -12.82 2.59 1.56
CA TYR A 148 -11.74 2.85 2.52
C TYR A 148 -12.31 3.13 3.90
N ASP A 149 -11.51 2.81 4.93
CA ASP A 149 -11.81 3.12 6.31
C ASP A 149 -10.69 3.98 6.90
N LEU A 150 -11.06 5.10 7.54
CA LEU A 150 -10.14 5.90 8.33
C LEU A 150 -10.41 5.65 9.82
N THR A 151 -9.35 5.39 10.58
CA THR A 151 -9.41 5.15 12.01
C THR A 151 -8.37 5.99 12.75
N THR A 152 -8.46 6.03 14.08
CA THR A 152 -7.57 6.80 14.95
C THR A 152 -7.24 6.02 16.20
N ASP A 153 -6.02 6.16 16.71
CA ASP A 153 -5.58 5.56 17.97
C ASP A 153 -5.77 6.53 19.17
N ASP A 154 -5.74 7.84 18.92
CA ASP A 154 -5.62 8.86 19.97
C ASP A 154 -6.56 10.07 19.80
N GLU A 155 -7.48 10.00 18.84
CA GLU A 155 -8.43 11.07 18.50
C GLU A 155 -7.77 12.39 18.07
N THR A 156 -6.49 12.37 17.64
CA THR A 156 -5.78 13.57 17.15
C THR A 156 -5.56 13.53 15.65
N VAL A 157 -5.22 12.38 15.12
CA VAL A 157 -5.02 12.13 13.70
C VAL A 157 -5.71 10.86 13.27
N TYR A 158 -6.12 10.83 12.00
CA TYR A 158 -6.65 9.64 11.35
C TYR A 158 -5.60 9.02 10.45
N TYR A 159 -5.67 7.72 10.24
CA TYR A 159 -4.89 7.00 9.25
C TYR A 159 -5.78 6.01 8.48
N LEU A 160 -5.33 5.60 7.31
CA LEU A 160 -6.02 4.60 6.49
C LEU A 160 -5.87 3.23 7.13
N ALA A 161 -6.99 2.59 7.48
CA ALA A 161 -7.02 1.22 7.97
C ALA A 161 -6.79 0.24 6.83
N GLY A 162 -6.11 -0.86 7.13
CA GLY A 162 -6.03 -2.07 6.31
C GLY A 162 -6.97 -3.15 6.84
N PHE A 163 -6.89 -4.35 6.28
CA PHE A 163 -7.59 -5.51 6.84
C PHE A 163 -6.99 -5.95 8.17
N ASP A 164 -7.77 -6.61 9.00
CA ASP A 164 -7.36 -7.16 10.30
C ASP A 164 -6.78 -6.10 11.26
N ASP A 165 -7.35 -4.89 11.24
CA ASP A 165 -6.94 -3.73 12.06
C ASP A 165 -5.50 -3.23 11.82
N TYR A 166 -4.84 -3.68 10.76
CA TYR A 166 -3.53 -3.15 10.37
C TYR A 166 -3.64 -1.76 9.73
N LYS A 167 -2.55 -1.00 9.83
CA LYS A 167 -2.42 0.26 9.09
C LYS A 167 -2.15 -0.04 7.61
N SER A 168 -2.71 0.77 6.73
CA SER A 168 -2.39 0.70 5.30
C SER A 168 -1.09 1.46 5.05
N TRP A 169 -0.03 0.72 4.71
CA TRP A 169 1.30 1.27 4.51
C TRP A 169 1.51 1.73 3.07
N ARG A 170 2.06 2.92 2.93
CA ARG A 170 2.52 3.49 1.66
C ARG A 170 4.02 3.24 1.50
N ALA A 171 4.42 2.57 0.41
CA ALA A 171 5.83 2.41 0.07
C ALA A 171 6.42 3.77 -0.37
N LEU A 172 7.47 4.21 0.30
CA LEU A 172 8.21 5.42 -0.04
C LEU A 172 9.21 5.15 -1.16
N GLY A 173 9.85 3.98 -1.13
CA GLY A 173 10.81 3.53 -2.12
C GLY A 173 11.84 2.57 -1.53
N THR A 174 12.67 2.00 -2.42
CA THR A 174 13.75 1.08 -2.04
C THR A 174 15.07 1.82 -2.03
N VAL A 175 15.85 1.62 -0.98
CA VAL A 175 17.19 2.18 -0.80
C VAL A 175 18.20 1.10 -0.48
N THR A 176 19.46 1.35 -0.79
CA THR A 176 20.58 0.56 -0.30
C THR A 176 21.48 1.48 0.51
N LEU A 177 21.69 1.12 1.77
CA LEU A 177 22.44 1.93 2.74
C LEU A 177 23.57 1.11 3.36
N PRO A 178 24.68 1.76 3.73
CA PRO A 178 25.69 1.14 4.58
C PRO A 178 25.07 0.63 5.89
N VAL A 179 25.58 -0.50 6.37
CA VAL A 179 25.23 -1.03 7.69
C VAL A 179 26.33 -0.66 8.67
N SER A 180 25.97 -0.06 9.78
CA SER A 180 26.90 0.31 10.84
C SER A 180 27.64 -0.92 11.41
N GLU A 181 28.86 -0.74 11.86
CA GLU A 181 29.60 -1.78 12.61
C GLU A 181 28.92 -2.14 13.94
N GLU A 182 28.13 -1.19 14.50
CA GLU A 182 27.35 -1.36 15.73
C GLU A 182 25.90 -1.83 15.46
N PHE A 183 25.57 -2.17 14.21
CA PHE A 183 24.24 -2.64 13.84
C PHE A 183 23.76 -3.80 14.70
N THR A 184 22.48 -3.73 15.10
CA THR A 184 21.76 -4.80 15.77
C THR A 184 20.47 -5.15 15.04
N TYR A 185 20.21 -6.45 14.92
CA TYR A 185 18.87 -6.95 14.61
C TYR A 185 18.28 -7.55 15.88
N LEU A 186 17.13 -7.02 16.29
CA LEU A 186 16.37 -7.48 17.45
C LEU A 186 15.11 -8.21 16.98
N ASP A 187 15.02 -9.51 17.25
CA ASP A 187 13.81 -10.30 17.01
C ASP A 187 13.02 -10.47 18.30
N ALA A 188 11.93 -9.72 18.42
CA ALA A 188 10.95 -9.78 19.49
C ALA A 188 9.58 -10.30 19.00
N SER A 189 9.56 -11.10 17.93
CA SER A 189 8.33 -11.62 17.33
C SER A 189 7.68 -12.77 18.09
N ASP A 190 8.42 -13.44 19.00
CA ASP A 190 7.91 -14.54 19.84
C ASP A 190 7.75 -14.07 21.28
N LEU A 191 6.49 -13.86 21.71
CA LEU A 191 6.19 -13.38 23.06
C LEU A 191 6.49 -14.41 24.18
N GLU A 192 6.73 -15.68 23.83
CA GLU A 192 7.06 -16.74 24.80
C GLU A 192 8.56 -16.84 25.05
N LYS A 193 9.38 -16.08 24.32
CA LYS A 193 10.84 -16.07 24.43
C LYS A 193 11.37 -14.67 24.69
N ASP A 194 12.58 -14.63 25.25
CA ASP A 194 13.35 -13.39 25.29
C ASP A 194 13.71 -12.97 23.85
N ALA A 195 13.76 -11.68 23.60
CA ALA A 195 14.14 -11.15 22.30
C ALA A 195 15.56 -11.60 21.93
N GLU A 196 15.71 -12.07 20.70
CA GLU A 196 17.01 -12.49 20.16
C GLU A 196 17.75 -11.27 19.55
N VAL A 197 19.02 -11.13 19.84
CA VAL A 197 19.87 -10.05 19.32
C VAL A 197 20.97 -10.63 18.43
N TRP A 198 21.04 -10.09 17.20
CA TRP A 198 22.04 -10.47 16.20
C TRP A 198 22.82 -9.22 15.78
N TYR A 199 24.07 -9.42 15.40
CA TYR A 199 24.97 -8.35 14.98
C TYR A 199 25.30 -8.47 13.50
N VAL A 200 25.83 -7.41 12.89
CA VAL A 200 26.18 -7.42 11.46
C VAL A 200 27.06 -8.61 11.08
N GLY A 201 28.02 -8.98 11.92
CA GLY A 201 28.95 -10.10 11.69
C GLY A 201 28.26 -11.46 11.56
N ASP A 202 27.11 -11.64 12.20
CA ASP A 202 26.34 -12.90 12.12
C ASP A 202 25.79 -13.07 10.70
N PHE A 203 25.27 -12.02 10.08
CA PHE A 203 24.72 -12.04 8.73
C PHE A 203 25.77 -12.11 7.62
N LEU A 204 27.01 -11.77 7.91
CA LEU A 204 28.12 -11.91 6.98
C LEU A 204 28.73 -13.32 6.98
N THR A 205 28.25 -14.20 7.88
CA THR A 205 28.64 -15.61 7.92
C THR A 205 27.88 -16.38 6.83
N PRO A 206 28.58 -17.20 6.00
CA PRO A 206 27.92 -17.95 4.93
C PRO A 206 26.77 -18.83 5.44
N GLY A 207 25.58 -18.65 4.87
CA GLY A 207 24.38 -19.40 5.19
C GLY A 207 23.52 -18.78 6.30
N THR A 208 23.91 -17.65 6.86
CA THR A 208 23.05 -16.86 7.76
C THR A 208 22.32 -15.81 6.93
N GLN A 209 21.03 -15.70 7.14
CA GLN A 209 20.14 -14.74 6.46
C GLN A 209 19.17 -14.13 7.47
N LEU A 210 18.62 -12.98 7.14
CA LEU A 210 17.49 -12.44 7.86
C LEU A 210 16.29 -13.40 7.75
N PRO A 211 15.39 -13.43 8.73
CA PRO A 211 14.19 -14.25 8.63
C PRO A 211 13.28 -13.76 7.50
N ASP A 212 12.47 -14.68 6.96
CA ASP A 212 11.39 -14.33 6.05
C ASP A 212 10.31 -13.50 6.75
N GLY A 213 9.59 -12.71 5.96
CA GLY A 213 8.39 -12.00 6.42
C GLY A 213 8.67 -10.72 7.22
N LEU A 214 9.83 -10.09 7.02
CA LEU A 214 10.09 -8.74 7.50
C LEU A 214 9.30 -7.74 6.65
N THR A 215 8.22 -7.19 7.22
CA THR A 215 7.26 -6.29 6.57
C THR A 215 7.01 -5.06 7.43
N PRO A 216 6.47 -3.95 6.90
CA PRO A 216 6.26 -2.74 7.70
C PRO A 216 5.27 -2.94 8.87
N ASN A 217 4.45 -4.01 8.86
CA ASN A 217 3.57 -4.32 9.98
C ASN A 217 4.34 -4.80 11.22
N ASN A 218 5.47 -5.47 11.03
CA ASN A 218 6.23 -6.09 12.11
C ASN A 218 7.67 -5.60 12.21
N THR A 219 8.12 -4.76 11.28
CA THR A 219 9.54 -4.42 11.18
C THR A 219 9.73 -2.91 11.10
N THR A 220 10.61 -2.40 11.95
CA THR A 220 11.09 -1.02 11.89
C THR A 220 12.62 -1.01 11.69
N VAL A 221 13.09 0.01 10.98
CA VAL A 221 14.51 0.28 10.78
C VAL A 221 14.86 1.63 11.38
N THR A 222 16.00 1.70 12.07
CA THR A 222 16.58 2.98 12.52
C THR A 222 17.80 3.29 11.66
N ILE A 223 17.78 4.50 11.09
CA ILE A 223 18.84 5.04 10.24
C ILE A 223 19.43 6.24 10.98
N GLN A 224 20.74 6.29 11.11
CA GLN A 224 21.48 7.40 11.72
C GLN A 224 22.73 7.70 10.90
N ASN A 225 22.98 8.99 10.63
CA ASN A 225 24.14 9.44 9.84
C ASN A 225 24.25 8.77 8.45
N GLY A 226 23.12 8.34 7.87
CA GLY A 226 23.07 7.66 6.58
C GLY A 226 23.42 6.17 6.63
N GLU A 227 23.52 5.56 7.80
CA GLU A 227 23.79 4.14 8.03
C GLU A 227 22.61 3.49 8.74
N VAL A 228 22.35 2.20 8.44
CA VAL A 228 21.40 1.39 9.19
C VAL A 228 22.07 0.96 10.50
N VAL A 229 21.50 1.38 11.63
CA VAL A 229 22.03 1.07 12.97
C VAL A 229 21.22 0.01 13.70
N GLU A 230 19.94 -0.13 13.38
CA GLU A 230 19.08 -1.10 14.05
C GLU A 230 17.95 -1.56 13.12
N LEU A 231 17.60 -2.84 13.23
CA LEU A 231 16.41 -3.44 12.65
C LEU A 231 15.66 -4.18 13.75
N VAL A 232 14.41 -3.88 13.96
CA VAL A 232 13.58 -4.51 15.01
C VAL A 232 12.42 -5.23 14.37
N ARG A 233 12.27 -6.51 14.69
CA ARG A 233 11.06 -7.29 14.39
C ARG A 233 10.23 -7.43 15.65
N SER A 234 8.99 -6.98 15.61
CA SER A 234 8.04 -7.07 16.71
C SER A 234 6.99 -8.15 16.46
N TYR A 235 6.40 -8.65 17.54
CA TYR A 235 5.20 -9.47 17.43
C TYR A 235 4.06 -8.66 16.80
N VAL A 236 3.30 -9.33 15.95
CA VAL A 236 2.04 -8.82 15.40
C VAL A 236 0.99 -9.91 15.66
N PRO A 237 -0.12 -9.57 16.33
CA PRO A 237 -1.16 -10.53 16.74
C PRO A 237 -1.87 -11.19 15.56
#